data_904b31fa2435ae5a745f03ca41196f02
#
_entry.id   904b31fa2435ae5a745f03ca41196f02
#
_cell.length_a   1.000
_cell.length_b   1.000
_cell.length_c   1.000
_cell.angle_alpha   90.00
_cell.angle_beta   90.00
_cell.angle_gamma   90.00
#
_symmetry.space_group_name_H-M   'P 1'
#
loop_
_entity.id
_entity.type
_entity.pdbx_description
1 polymer ?
#
loop_
_entity_poly.entity_id
_entity_poly.type
_entity_poly.pdbx_seq_one_letter_code
_entity_poly.pdbx_strand_id
1 'polypeptide(L)'
;AYATRELHGLRRLVLHEPRGYPGLCAVLALTPSDPRADVAIIVMEQGAFTPMSGSNTICTVTALLETGRIPMVEPVTTVTLETAVGLVSVDARCEGGKVVAVTIKNVPAFAVHLGVPLEIPVDPRVEPGAEWGQTRTVPVDVAFGGQFFVLARAEDLGVGLAPADVPALQSIGSRLKLAVNRQYPVKHPLNPEIDSVNLVMITGPSPGPGIDG
;
A
#
# COMPACT_ATOMS: atom_id res chain seq x y z
N ALA A 1 15.80 -4.88 -1.01
CA ALA A 1 16.62 -6.00 -1.52
C ALA A 1 16.92 -7.06 -0.46
N TYR A 2 17.54 -6.72 0.71
CA TYR A 2 17.89 -7.74 1.73
C TYR A 2 16.67 -8.55 2.19
N ALA A 3 15.60 -7.89 2.64
CA ALA A 3 14.39 -8.57 3.12
C ALA A 3 13.78 -9.47 2.04
N THR A 4 13.71 -9.00 0.80
CA THR A 4 13.18 -9.79 -0.33
C THR A 4 14.00 -11.05 -0.58
N ARG A 5 15.31 -11.00 -0.43
CA ARG A 5 16.20 -12.12 -0.66
C ARG A 5 16.27 -13.09 0.54
N GLU A 6 16.50 -12.54 1.74
CA GLU A 6 16.83 -13.34 2.91
C GLU A 6 15.59 -13.73 3.75
N LEU A 7 14.55 -12.87 3.78
CA LEU A 7 13.37 -13.10 4.61
C LEU A 7 12.17 -13.66 3.84
N HIS A 8 12.34 -13.99 2.54
CA HIS A 8 11.26 -14.55 1.74
C HIS A 8 10.67 -15.84 2.33
N GLY A 9 11.53 -16.73 2.85
CA GLY A 9 11.11 -17.96 3.51
C GLY A 9 10.27 -17.68 4.77
N LEU A 10 10.69 -16.72 5.59
CA LEU A 10 9.95 -16.30 6.77
C LEU A 10 8.57 -15.71 6.38
N ARG A 11 8.54 -14.81 5.39
CA ARG A 11 7.28 -14.23 4.88
C ARG A 11 6.30 -15.32 4.47
N ARG A 12 6.73 -16.30 3.69
CA ARG A 12 5.89 -17.44 3.30
C ARG A 12 5.46 -18.28 4.49
N LEU A 13 6.34 -18.54 5.43
CA LEU A 13 6.06 -19.33 6.62
C LEU A 13 4.92 -18.74 7.45
N VAL A 14 4.88 -17.40 7.62
CA VAL A 14 3.89 -16.75 8.48
C VAL A 14 2.62 -16.34 7.75
N LEU A 15 2.67 -16.10 6.42
CA LEU A 15 1.53 -15.56 5.67
C LEU A 15 0.81 -16.60 4.82
N HIS A 16 1.47 -17.70 4.42
CA HIS A 16 0.84 -18.72 3.61
C HIS A 16 0.30 -19.86 4.47
N GLU A 17 -0.65 -20.60 3.92
CA GLU A 17 -1.20 -21.79 4.57
C GLU A 17 -0.09 -22.81 4.95
N PRO A 18 -0.22 -23.49 6.05
CA PRO A 18 -1.37 -23.56 6.96
C PRO A 18 -1.39 -22.50 8.08
N ARG A 19 -0.37 -21.62 8.18
CA ARG A 19 -0.27 -20.61 9.27
C ARG A 19 -0.94 -19.30 8.94
N GLY A 20 -0.98 -18.94 7.67
CA GLY A 20 -1.60 -17.72 7.17
C GLY A 20 -2.76 -17.99 6.23
N TYR A 21 -3.28 -16.92 5.63
CA TYR A 21 -4.33 -16.95 4.62
C TYR A 21 -4.21 -15.70 3.73
N PRO A 22 -4.86 -15.65 2.55
CA PRO A 22 -4.65 -14.60 1.55
C PRO A 22 -4.85 -13.14 2.02
N GLY A 23 -5.63 -12.88 3.06
CA GLY A 23 -5.86 -11.55 3.61
C GLY A 23 -4.90 -11.14 4.74
N LEU A 24 -3.95 -11.99 5.13
CA LEU A 24 -3.06 -11.73 6.26
C LEU A 24 -1.86 -10.88 5.85
N CYS A 25 -1.51 -9.92 6.72
CA CYS A 25 -0.26 -9.19 6.71
C CYS A 25 0.51 -9.48 8.00
N ALA A 26 1.82 -9.27 7.99
CA ALA A 26 2.64 -9.36 9.19
C ALA A 26 3.69 -8.24 9.22
N VAL A 27 4.07 -7.82 10.40
CA VAL A 27 5.11 -6.82 10.62
C VAL A 27 6.19 -7.39 11.52
N LEU A 28 7.44 -7.27 11.10
CA LEU A 28 8.59 -7.49 11.96
C LEU A 28 8.94 -6.16 12.63
N ALA A 29 8.92 -6.14 13.96
CA ALA A 29 9.44 -5.04 14.76
C ALA A 29 10.88 -5.38 15.16
N LEU A 30 11.81 -4.50 14.86
CA LEU A 30 13.25 -4.70 15.01
C LEU A 30 13.89 -3.52 15.76
N THR A 31 15.08 -3.73 16.29
CA THR A 31 15.91 -2.63 16.78
C THR A 31 16.23 -1.68 15.62
N PRO A 32 15.99 -0.38 15.76
CA PRO A 32 16.26 0.57 14.69
C PRO A 32 17.76 0.77 14.46
N SER A 33 18.14 1.10 13.24
CA SER A 33 19.50 1.52 12.89
C SER A 33 19.68 3.03 13.00
N ASP A 34 18.61 3.80 12.83
CA ASP A 34 18.59 5.24 13.04
C ASP A 34 18.33 5.55 14.54
N PRO A 35 19.23 6.27 15.24
CA PRO A 35 19.06 6.57 16.67
C PRO A 35 17.87 7.50 16.98
N ARG A 36 17.25 8.08 15.96
CA ARG A 36 16.04 8.91 16.10
C ARG A 36 14.76 8.10 16.09
N ALA A 37 14.82 6.81 15.76
CA ALA A 37 13.66 5.93 15.73
C ALA A 37 13.55 5.12 17.03
N ASP A 38 12.33 4.90 17.46
CA ASP A 38 12.01 4.04 18.60
C ASP A 38 12.00 2.55 18.20
N VAL A 39 11.61 2.26 16.97
CA VAL A 39 11.53 0.91 16.42
C VAL A 39 11.67 0.92 14.90
N ALA A 40 12.31 -0.10 14.33
CA ALA A 40 12.31 -0.34 12.89
C ALA A 40 11.23 -1.36 12.53
N ILE A 41 10.60 -1.20 11.37
CA ILE A 41 9.57 -2.13 10.90
C ILE A 41 9.84 -2.63 9.48
N ILE A 42 9.54 -3.91 9.26
CA ILE A 42 9.46 -4.52 7.93
C ILE A 42 8.06 -5.07 7.74
N VAL A 43 7.32 -4.50 6.79
CA VAL A 43 5.96 -4.95 6.47
C VAL A 43 6.02 -6.07 5.44
N MET A 44 5.34 -7.18 5.74
CA MET A 44 5.23 -8.36 4.89
C MET A 44 3.79 -8.53 4.44
N GLU A 45 3.57 -8.58 3.14
CA GLU A 45 2.29 -8.90 2.52
C GLU A 45 2.39 -10.20 1.71
N GLN A 46 1.26 -10.70 1.21
CA GLN A 46 1.20 -12.00 0.53
C GLN A 46 2.19 -12.12 -0.65
N GLY A 47 2.33 -11.08 -1.45
CA GLY A 47 3.16 -11.06 -2.65
C GLY A 47 4.56 -10.48 -2.44
N ALA A 48 4.76 -9.57 -1.50
CA ALA A 48 5.97 -8.77 -1.40
C ALA A 48 6.23 -8.23 0.02
N PHE A 49 7.39 -7.60 0.16
CA PHE A 49 7.70 -6.69 1.26
C PHE A 49 7.28 -5.28 0.85
N THR A 50 6.55 -4.63 1.71
CA THR A 50 5.94 -3.32 1.44
C THR A 50 6.76 -2.22 2.11
N PRO A 51 7.19 -1.18 1.38
CA PRO A 51 8.04 -0.14 1.94
C PRO A 51 7.40 0.63 3.09
N MET A 52 6.09 0.90 2.99
CA MET A 52 5.27 1.55 4.01
C MET A 52 3.82 1.11 3.88
N SER A 53 3.13 0.97 5.01
CA SER A 53 1.70 0.66 5.06
C SER A 53 1.07 1.36 6.26
N GLY A 54 0.08 2.22 6.02
CA GLY A 54 -0.60 3.00 7.08
C GLY A 54 -1.32 2.11 8.08
N SER A 55 -2.13 1.16 7.63
CA SER A 55 -2.86 0.24 8.50
C SER A 55 -1.93 -0.63 9.36
N ASN A 56 -0.87 -1.18 8.74
CA ASN A 56 0.13 -1.94 9.49
C ASN A 56 0.89 -1.08 10.51
N THR A 57 1.14 0.20 10.19
CA THR A 57 1.73 1.17 11.13
C THR A 57 0.81 1.40 12.33
N ILE A 58 -0.49 1.65 12.11
CA ILE A 58 -1.50 1.82 13.17
C ILE A 58 -1.51 0.58 14.09
N CYS A 59 -1.65 -0.60 13.51
CA CYS A 59 -1.69 -1.84 14.27
C CYS A 59 -0.39 -2.08 15.07
N THR A 60 0.76 -1.81 14.46
CA THR A 60 2.06 -2.03 15.11
C THR A 60 2.25 -1.09 16.30
N VAL A 61 2.00 0.22 16.14
CA VAL A 61 2.14 1.19 17.23
C VAL A 61 1.16 0.85 18.37
N THR A 62 -0.09 0.54 18.04
CA THR A 62 -1.08 0.11 19.03
C THR A 62 -0.59 -1.11 19.82
N ALA A 63 -0.12 -2.13 19.12
CA ALA A 63 0.37 -3.35 19.77
C ALA A 63 1.60 -3.10 20.65
N LEU A 64 2.58 -2.32 20.17
CA LEU A 64 3.80 -2.02 20.94
C LEU A 64 3.51 -1.24 22.22
N LEU A 65 2.60 -0.28 22.18
CA LEU A 65 2.20 0.51 23.34
C LEU A 65 1.36 -0.32 24.31
N GLU A 66 0.33 -1.02 23.86
CA GLU A 66 -0.57 -1.78 24.73
C GLU A 66 0.07 -3.04 25.32
N THR A 67 1.14 -3.57 24.71
CA THR A 67 1.94 -4.67 25.28
C THR A 67 3.11 -4.20 26.13
N GLY A 68 3.29 -2.88 26.30
CA GLY A 68 4.37 -2.31 27.11
C GLY A 68 5.78 -2.47 26.50
N ARG A 69 5.86 -2.78 25.19
CA ARG A 69 7.13 -2.82 24.48
C ARG A 69 7.73 -1.44 24.27
N ILE A 70 6.87 -0.45 24.11
CA ILE A 70 7.19 0.97 24.16
C ILE A 70 6.37 1.54 25.33
N PRO A 71 6.96 2.33 26.23
CA PRO A 71 6.22 2.96 27.33
C PRO A 71 5.11 3.87 26.82
N MET A 72 3.89 3.68 27.32
CA MET A 72 2.75 4.52 27.00
C MET A 72 2.72 5.74 27.93
N VAL A 73 2.49 6.91 27.36
CA VAL A 73 2.29 8.18 28.07
C VAL A 73 0.94 8.77 27.63
N GLU A 74 0.06 9.05 28.58
CA GLU A 74 -1.20 9.72 28.32
C GLU A 74 -1.06 11.24 28.41
N PRO A 75 -1.83 12.01 27.65
CA PRO A 75 -2.87 11.60 26.70
C PRO A 75 -2.33 11.25 25.30
N VAL A 76 -1.06 11.51 24.99
CA VAL A 76 -0.47 11.25 23.65
C VAL A 76 0.93 10.67 23.83
N THR A 77 1.19 9.58 23.13
CA THR A 77 2.53 9.01 22.95
C THR A 77 2.96 9.17 21.49
N THR A 78 4.06 9.86 21.27
CA THR A 78 4.68 9.94 19.93
C THR A 78 5.67 8.80 19.77
N VAL A 79 5.58 8.07 18.65
CA VAL A 79 6.48 6.98 18.28
C VAL A 79 7.07 7.27 16.91
N THR A 80 8.38 7.17 16.78
CA THR A 80 9.09 7.32 15.50
C THR A 80 9.48 5.94 14.98
N LEU A 81 8.97 5.60 13.79
CA LEU A 81 9.27 4.34 13.11
C LEU A 81 10.35 4.54 12.04
N GLU A 82 11.32 3.65 12.00
CA GLU A 82 12.22 3.49 10.86
C GLU A 82 11.58 2.53 9.86
N THR A 83 11.39 3.00 8.62
CA THR A 83 10.80 2.24 7.52
C THR A 83 11.73 2.24 6.31
N ALA A 84 11.41 1.43 5.29
CA ALA A 84 12.18 1.43 4.05
C ALA A 84 12.14 2.76 3.27
N VAL A 85 11.20 3.65 3.59
CA VAL A 85 11.04 4.98 2.97
C VAL A 85 11.49 6.12 3.87
N GLY A 86 12.09 5.82 5.02
CA GLY A 86 12.57 6.80 6.00
C GLY A 86 11.82 6.77 7.32
N LEU A 87 11.98 7.84 8.09
CA LEU A 87 11.35 7.96 9.39
C LEU A 87 9.89 8.41 9.26
N VAL A 88 9.01 7.73 9.99
CA VAL A 88 7.58 8.03 10.06
C VAL A 88 7.23 8.35 11.51
N SER A 89 6.72 9.55 11.77
CA SER A 89 6.26 9.95 13.10
C SER A 89 4.79 9.63 13.27
N VAL A 90 4.45 9.06 14.41
CA VAL A 90 3.10 8.57 14.74
C VAL A 90 2.70 9.08 16.11
N ASP A 91 1.57 9.78 16.19
CA ASP A 91 0.97 10.21 17.46
C ASP A 91 -0.18 9.27 17.81
N ALA A 92 -0.01 8.55 18.91
CA ALA A 92 -1.04 7.68 19.49
C ALA A 92 -1.73 8.40 20.64
N ARG A 93 -3.03 8.67 20.50
CA ARG A 93 -3.86 9.15 21.61
C ARG A 93 -4.21 7.98 22.52
N CYS A 94 -3.90 8.15 23.79
CA CYS A 94 -4.00 7.09 24.80
C CYS A 94 -4.93 7.52 25.93
N GLU A 95 -5.82 6.62 26.36
CA GLU A 95 -6.77 6.83 27.44
C GLU A 95 -6.98 5.52 28.22
N GLY A 96 -6.76 5.54 29.54
CA GLY A 96 -6.96 4.38 30.41
C GLY A 96 -6.10 3.16 30.04
N GLY A 97 -4.87 3.40 29.60
CA GLY A 97 -3.94 2.34 29.18
C GLY A 97 -4.24 1.74 27.81
N LYS A 98 -5.06 2.41 26.99
CA LYS A 98 -5.44 1.98 25.64
C LYS A 98 -5.15 3.03 24.60
N VAL A 99 -4.79 2.60 23.40
CA VAL A 99 -4.68 3.46 22.23
C VAL A 99 -6.07 3.62 21.61
N VAL A 100 -6.59 4.84 21.62
CA VAL A 100 -7.94 5.15 21.10
C VAL A 100 -7.95 5.79 19.72
N ALA A 101 -6.81 6.37 19.30
CA ALA A 101 -6.63 6.86 17.93
C ALA A 101 -5.14 6.93 17.59
N VAL A 102 -4.82 6.81 16.29
CA VAL A 102 -3.46 6.91 15.79
C VAL A 102 -3.44 7.87 14.61
N THR A 103 -2.58 8.89 14.69
CA THR A 103 -2.32 9.84 13.61
C THR A 103 -0.93 9.61 13.05
N ILE A 104 -0.83 9.39 11.74
CA ILE A 104 0.44 9.13 11.06
C ILE A 104 0.85 10.40 10.30
N LYS A 105 2.04 10.91 10.58
CA LYS A 105 2.72 11.87 9.71
C LYS A 105 3.54 11.09 8.70
N ASN A 106 2.90 10.78 7.57
CA ASN A 106 3.50 9.95 6.53
C ASN A 106 4.69 10.66 5.85
N VAL A 107 5.47 9.89 5.09
CA VAL A 107 6.54 10.42 4.23
C VAL A 107 5.98 11.34 3.14
N PRO A 108 6.79 12.23 2.55
CA PRO A 108 6.35 13.10 1.48
C PRO A 108 5.70 12.34 0.33
N ALA A 109 4.54 12.82 -0.12
CA ALA A 109 3.86 12.31 -1.30
C ALA A 109 4.17 13.17 -2.52
N PHE A 110 4.28 12.56 -3.69
CA PHE A 110 4.53 13.27 -4.95
C PHE A 110 3.96 12.53 -6.15
N ALA A 111 3.59 13.26 -7.20
CA ALA A 111 3.21 12.70 -8.49
C ALA A 111 4.45 12.53 -9.38
N VAL A 112 4.48 11.42 -10.11
CA VAL A 112 5.53 11.12 -11.12
C VAL A 112 5.01 11.40 -12.52
N HIS A 113 3.79 10.95 -12.80
CA HIS A 113 3.10 11.18 -14.06
C HIS A 113 1.66 11.57 -13.78
N LEU A 114 1.11 12.49 -14.60
CA LEU A 114 -0.27 12.93 -14.52
C LEU A 114 -0.93 12.83 -15.89
N GLY A 115 -2.08 12.15 -15.97
CA GLY A 115 -2.89 12.02 -17.17
C GLY A 115 -2.17 11.33 -18.33
N VAL A 116 -1.21 10.46 -18.08
CA VAL A 116 -0.48 9.79 -19.16
C VAL A 116 -1.29 8.65 -19.77
N PRO A 117 -1.19 8.44 -21.11
CA PRO A 117 -1.90 7.37 -21.79
C PRO A 117 -1.25 6.03 -21.49
N LEU A 118 -1.97 5.12 -20.84
CA LEU A 118 -1.52 3.75 -20.58
C LEU A 118 -2.26 2.77 -21.48
N GLU A 119 -1.51 2.02 -22.27
CA GLU A 119 -2.06 0.94 -23.09
C GLU A 119 -2.21 -0.34 -22.25
N ILE A 120 -3.43 -0.86 -22.14
CA ILE A 120 -3.73 -2.10 -21.40
C ILE A 120 -4.40 -3.12 -22.32
N PRO A 121 -4.08 -4.41 -22.19
CA PRO A 121 -4.82 -5.46 -22.90
C PRO A 121 -6.25 -5.54 -22.36
N VAL A 122 -7.22 -5.85 -23.21
CA VAL A 122 -8.60 -6.12 -22.79
C VAL A 122 -8.75 -7.56 -22.26
N ASP A 123 -9.79 -7.80 -21.47
CA ASP A 123 -10.15 -9.13 -20.96
C ASP A 123 -11.61 -9.44 -21.31
N PRO A 124 -11.87 -10.22 -22.37
CA PRO A 124 -13.23 -10.55 -22.79
C PRO A 124 -14.10 -11.26 -21.75
N ARG A 125 -13.49 -11.80 -20.70
CA ARG A 125 -14.25 -12.45 -19.61
C ARG A 125 -14.99 -11.46 -18.72
N VAL A 126 -14.53 -10.21 -18.70
CA VAL A 126 -15.05 -9.14 -17.83
C VAL A 126 -15.38 -7.86 -18.60
N GLU A 127 -15.07 -7.79 -19.88
CA GLU A 127 -15.32 -6.64 -20.77
C GLU A 127 -16.18 -7.07 -21.96
N PRO A 128 -17.51 -6.92 -21.89
CA PRO A 128 -18.42 -7.35 -22.95
C PRO A 128 -18.09 -6.70 -24.29
N GLY A 129 -18.03 -7.51 -25.34
CA GLY A 129 -17.72 -7.04 -26.69
C GLY A 129 -16.22 -6.90 -27.01
N ALA A 130 -15.35 -7.13 -26.04
CA ALA A 130 -13.91 -7.17 -26.27
C ALA A 130 -13.46 -8.53 -26.86
N GLU A 131 -12.32 -8.54 -27.55
CA GLU A 131 -11.71 -9.75 -28.11
C GLU A 131 -10.28 -9.92 -27.59
N TRP A 132 -9.82 -11.15 -27.46
CA TRP A 132 -8.44 -11.43 -27.07
C TRP A 132 -7.44 -10.83 -28.06
N GLY A 133 -6.37 -10.24 -27.55
CA GLY A 133 -5.33 -9.59 -28.34
C GLY A 133 -5.59 -8.12 -28.62
N GLN A 134 -6.77 -7.60 -28.32
CA GLN A 134 -7.02 -6.16 -28.38
C GLN A 134 -6.41 -5.44 -27.19
N THR A 135 -6.10 -4.16 -27.39
CA THR A 135 -5.65 -3.22 -26.34
C THR A 135 -6.54 -1.98 -26.37
N ARG A 136 -6.57 -1.26 -25.25
CA ARG A 136 -7.17 0.06 -25.16
C ARG A 136 -6.26 1.00 -24.38
N THR A 137 -6.34 2.29 -24.66
CA THR A 137 -5.60 3.32 -23.95
C THR A 137 -6.50 3.97 -22.91
N VAL A 138 -6.00 4.11 -21.70
CA VAL A 138 -6.69 4.78 -20.58
C VAL A 138 -5.78 5.83 -19.96
N PRO A 139 -6.28 7.00 -19.57
CA PRO A 139 -5.50 7.99 -18.84
C PRO A 139 -5.25 7.49 -17.40
N VAL A 140 -4.01 7.63 -16.94
CA VAL A 140 -3.63 7.27 -15.57
C VAL A 140 -2.71 8.30 -14.96
N ASP A 141 -2.75 8.37 -13.62
CA ASP A 141 -1.72 9.04 -12.84
C ASP A 141 -0.80 8.01 -12.19
N VAL A 142 0.44 8.40 -11.95
CA VAL A 142 1.40 7.60 -11.18
C VAL A 142 1.94 8.48 -10.06
N ALA A 143 1.74 8.05 -8.82
CA ALA A 143 2.11 8.83 -7.64
C ALA A 143 2.74 7.95 -6.56
N PHE A 144 3.47 8.61 -5.66
CA PHE A 144 4.08 8.01 -4.48
C PHE A 144 3.46 8.59 -3.20
N GLY A 145 3.11 7.69 -2.26
CA GLY A 145 2.59 8.06 -0.94
C GLY A 145 3.06 7.06 0.14
N GLY A 146 4.35 6.67 0.08
CA GLY A 146 4.93 5.56 0.86
C GLY A 146 5.11 4.29 0.04
N GLN A 147 4.37 4.18 -1.06
CA GLN A 147 4.51 3.21 -2.15
C GLN A 147 4.14 3.91 -3.46
N PHE A 148 4.51 3.33 -4.60
CA PHE A 148 4.02 3.80 -5.89
C PHE A 148 2.65 3.20 -6.21
N PHE A 149 1.75 4.06 -6.63
CA PHE A 149 0.39 3.75 -7.07
C PHE A 149 0.22 4.13 -8.55
N VAL A 150 -0.54 3.34 -9.27
CA VAL A 150 -1.22 3.79 -10.48
C VAL A 150 -2.66 4.11 -10.11
N LEU A 151 -3.12 5.31 -10.49
CA LEU A 151 -4.47 5.79 -10.23
C LEU A 151 -5.22 5.90 -11.56
N ALA A 152 -6.46 5.42 -11.59
CA ALA A 152 -7.33 5.52 -12.76
C ALA A 152 -8.76 5.79 -12.30
N ARG A 153 -9.55 6.45 -13.15
CA ARG A 153 -10.98 6.65 -12.88
C ARG A 153 -11.79 5.45 -13.36
N ALA A 154 -12.76 5.04 -12.58
CA ALA A 154 -13.67 3.95 -12.94
C ALA A 154 -14.42 4.24 -14.25
N GLU A 155 -14.79 5.50 -14.50
CA GLU A 155 -15.43 5.95 -15.73
C GLU A 155 -14.55 5.74 -16.98
N ASP A 156 -13.25 6.04 -16.90
CA ASP A 156 -12.30 5.84 -18.00
C ASP A 156 -12.04 4.35 -18.25
N LEU A 157 -12.24 3.53 -17.23
CA LEU A 157 -12.10 2.08 -17.29
C LEU A 157 -13.40 1.37 -17.73
N GLY A 158 -14.53 2.09 -17.77
CA GLY A 158 -15.84 1.52 -18.10
C GLY A 158 -16.29 0.47 -17.09
N VAL A 159 -15.97 0.65 -15.79
CA VAL A 159 -16.29 -0.30 -14.71
C VAL A 159 -16.98 0.43 -13.57
N GLY A 160 -17.91 -0.25 -12.90
CA GLY A 160 -18.52 0.23 -11.66
C GLY A 160 -17.66 -0.06 -10.42
N LEU A 161 -18.09 0.51 -9.28
CA LEU A 161 -17.42 0.30 -7.98
C LEU A 161 -18.32 -0.46 -6.98
N ALA A 162 -19.37 -1.10 -7.47
CA ALA A 162 -20.24 -1.91 -6.64
C ALA A 162 -19.61 -3.29 -6.34
N PRO A 163 -20.08 -4.00 -5.29
CA PRO A 163 -19.58 -5.35 -4.99
C PRO A 163 -19.67 -6.34 -6.16
N ALA A 164 -20.66 -6.17 -7.05
CA ALA A 164 -20.81 -6.99 -8.24
C ALA A 164 -19.68 -6.78 -9.28
N ASP A 165 -19.00 -5.64 -9.25
CA ASP A 165 -17.93 -5.28 -10.19
C ASP A 165 -16.55 -5.82 -9.76
N VAL A 166 -16.43 -6.44 -8.58
CA VAL A 166 -15.16 -6.93 -8.02
C VAL A 166 -14.36 -7.80 -8.99
N PRO A 167 -14.94 -8.77 -9.71
CA PRO A 167 -14.17 -9.56 -10.68
C PRO A 167 -13.56 -8.72 -11.80
N ALA A 168 -14.28 -7.72 -12.31
CA ALA A 168 -13.79 -6.80 -13.32
C ALA A 168 -12.69 -5.89 -12.75
N LEU A 169 -12.91 -5.33 -11.56
CA LEU A 169 -11.93 -4.51 -10.86
C LEU A 169 -10.61 -5.25 -10.60
N GLN A 170 -10.66 -6.51 -10.18
CA GLN A 170 -9.47 -7.35 -9.98
C GLN A 170 -8.70 -7.60 -11.29
N SER A 171 -9.42 -7.94 -12.37
CA SER A 171 -8.82 -8.15 -13.69
C SER A 171 -8.18 -6.86 -14.21
N ILE A 172 -8.91 -5.75 -14.20
CA ILE A 172 -8.43 -4.44 -14.65
C ILE A 172 -7.24 -3.99 -13.81
N GLY A 173 -7.33 -4.06 -12.48
CA GLY A 173 -6.24 -3.67 -11.58
C GLY A 173 -4.94 -4.42 -11.84
N SER A 174 -5.03 -5.73 -12.06
CA SER A 174 -3.86 -6.55 -12.39
C SER A 174 -3.21 -6.12 -13.72
N ARG A 175 -4.01 -5.82 -14.73
CA ARG A 175 -3.54 -5.37 -16.05
C ARG A 175 -2.94 -3.97 -15.98
N LEU A 176 -3.57 -3.02 -15.27
CA LEU A 176 -3.02 -1.69 -15.02
C LEU A 176 -1.64 -1.77 -14.37
N LYS A 177 -1.50 -2.57 -13.30
CA LYS A 177 -0.22 -2.74 -12.60
C LYS A 177 0.87 -3.32 -13.50
N LEU A 178 0.56 -4.32 -14.30
CA LEU A 178 1.52 -4.92 -15.23
C LEU A 178 1.91 -3.97 -16.35
N ALA A 179 0.95 -3.24 -16.90
CA ALA A 179 1.16 -2.31 -18.00
C ALA A 179 1.98 -1.09 -17.57
N VAL A 180 1.65 -0.47 -16.43
CA VAL A 180 2.36 0.72 -15.95
C VAL A 180 3.82 0.44 -15.65
N ASN A 181 4.14 -0.69 -15.04
CA ASN A 181 5.52 -1.07 -14.76
C ASN A 181 6.37 -1.31 -16.02
N ARG A 182 5.72 -1.62 -17.16
CA ARG A 182 6.40 -1.78 -18.46
C ARG A 182 6.58 -0.47 -19.21
N GLN A 183 5.54 0.39 -19.18
CA GLN A 183 5.48 1.60 -20.00
C GLN A 183 6.01 2.83 -19.26
N TYR A 184 5.85 2.88 -17.95
CA TYR A 184 6.23 4.01 -17.08
C TYR A 184 7.02 3.53 -15.87
N PRO A 185 8.27 3.05 -16.06
CA PRO A 185 9.09 2.61 -14.94
C PRO A 185 9.34 3.75 -13.96
N VAL A 186 9.20 3.46 -12.68
CA VAL A 186 9.38 4.43 -11.59
C VAL A 186 10.63 4.11 -10.78
N LYS A 187 11.13 5.13 -10.07
CA LYS A 187 12.23 4.97 -9.12
C LYS A 187 12.14 6.02 -8.04
N HIS A 188 12.19 5.60 -6.78
CA HIS A 188 12.18 6.54 -5.68
C HIS A 188 13.51 7.33 -5.61
N PRO A 189 13.46 8.68 -5.46
CA PRO A 189 14.67 9.51 -5.58
C PRO A 189 15.72 9.23 -4.49
N LEU A 190 15.30 8.83 -3.29
CA LEU A 190 16.20 8.59 -2.16
C LEU A 190 16.48 7.10 -1.89
N ASN A 191 15.63 6.20 -2.38
CA ASN A 191 15.83 4.76 -2.24
C ASN A 191 15.57 4.06 -3.59
N PRO A 192 16.62 3.88 -4.41
CA PRO A 192 16.49 3.29 -5.74
C PRO A 192 15.99 1.84 -5.80
N GLU A 193 15.92 1.15 -4.66
CA GLU A 193 15.35 -0.21 -4.56
C GLU A 193 13.82 -0.21 -4.55
N ILE A 194 13.20 0.97 -4.38
CA ILE A 194 11.76 1.16 -4.55
C ILE A 194 11.54 1.64 -5.99
N ASP A 195 11.35 0.67 -6.89
CA ASP A 195 11.41 0.87 -8.34
C ASP A 195 10.22 0.29 -9.10
N SER A 196 9.13 0.00 -8.39
CA SER A 196 7.94 -0.58 -9.01
C SER A 196 6.64 -0.02 -8.45
N VAL A 197 5.63 0.08 -9.31
CA VAL A 197 4.25 0.36 -8.94
C VAL A 197 3.64 -0.92 -8.39
N ASN A 198 3.32 -0.92 -7.09
CA ASN A 198 2.82 -2.11 -6.40
C ASN A 198 1.32 -2.10 -6.20
N LEU A 199 0.70 -0.92 -6.18
CA LEU A 199 -0.70 -0.74 -5.87
C LEU A 199 -1.45 -0.03 -7.00
N VAL A 200 -2.74 -0.33 -7.08
CA VAL A 200 -3.69 0.29 -8.00
C VAL A 200 -4.78 0.93 -7.18
N MET A 201 -5.13 2.16 -7.52
CA MET A 201 -6.27 2.86 -6.97
C MET A 201 -7.24 3.19 -8.10
N ILE A 202 -8.45 2.64 -8.05
CA ILE A 202 -9.53 2.98 -8.97
C ILE A 202 -10.50 3.85 -8.20
N THR A 203 -10.72 5.07 -8.70
CA THR A 203 -11.53 6.09 -8.04
C THR A 203 -12.82 6.37 -8.81
N GLY A 204 -13.85 6.80 -8.11
CA GLY A 204 -15.11 7.23 -8.69
C GLY A 204 -15.78 8.26 -7.79
N PRO A 205 -16.89 8.87 -8.25
CA PRO A 205 -17.63 9.82 -7.43
C PRO A 205 -18.20 9.13 -6.19
N SER A 206 -18.24 9.87 -5.08
CA SER A 206 -18.87 9.39 -3.85
C SER A 206 -20.35 9.08 -4.06
N PRO A 207 -20.86 7.95 -3.53
CA PRO A 207 -22.29 7.64 -3.61
C PRO A 207 -23.15 8.43 -2.63
N GLY A 208 -22.56 9.26 -1.75
CA GLY A 208 -23.31 9.96 -0.72
C GLY A 208 -22.77 11.35 -0.35
N PRO A 209 -23.59 12.21 0.26
CA PRO A 209 -23.17 13.53 0.67
C PRO A 209 -22.13 13.48 1.79
N GLY A 210 -21.14 14.39 1.75
CA GLY A 210 -20.11 14.55 2.77
C GLY A 210 -18.92 13.59 2.66
N ILE A 211 -18.82 12.87 1.54
CA ILE A 211 -17.67 12.06 1.16
C ILE A 211 -17.24 12.50 -0.24
N ASP A 212 -15.94 12.72 -0.45
CA ASP A 212 -15.43 13.28 -1.72
C ASP A 212 -15.10 12.18 -2.76
N GLY A 213 -15.12 10.91 -2.40
CA GLY A 213 -14.83 9.80 -3.30
C GLY A 213 -14.59 8.49 -2.57
#